data_909b84b5ab9857a0ef32eb51d009c0e6
#
_entry.id   909b84b5ab9857a0ef32eb51d009c0e6
#
_cell.length_a   1.000
_cell.length_b   1.000
_cell.length_c   1.000
_cell.angle_alpha   90.00
_cell.angle_beta   90.00
_cell.angle_gamma   90.00
#
_symmetry.space_group_name_H-M   'P 1'
#
loop_
_entity.id
_entity.type
_entity.pdbx_description
1 polymer ?
#
loop_
_entity_poly.entity_id
_entity_poly.type
_entity_poly.pdbx_seq_one_letter_code
_entity_poly.pdbx_strand_id
1 'polypeptide(L)'
;ALTAKRGRVVVTNIHPAMEMSANVSLLDLTLMEKQVVGSIFGSGNPRADIPKLLSLYREGQLDLDGLVTKEYSLDGVNDGYDDMRSGKNIRGVMVYG
;
A
#
# COMPACT_ATOMS: atom_id res chain seq x y z
N ALA A 1 -18.52 9.27 -6.52
CA ALA A 1 -19.28 9.83 -5.40
C ALA A 1 -18.42 10.11 -4.17
N LEU A 2 -17.39 9.30 -3.90
CA LEU A 2 -16.53 9.49 -2.73
C LEU A 2 -15.47 10.58 -2.91
N THR A 3 -15.26 11.04 -4.14
CA THR A 3 -14.22 12.01 -4.48
C THR A 3 -14.85 13.39 -4.70
N ALA A 4 -14.27 14.40 -4.09
CA ALA A 4 -14.71 15.77 -4.25
C ALA A 4 -14.50 16.29 -5.69
N LYS A 5 -15.17 17.38 -6.04
CA LYS A 5 -14.95 18.07 -7.31
C LYS A 5 -13.46 18.35 -7.51
N ARG A 6 -12.94 18.07 -8.69
CA ARG A 6 -11.52 18.18 -9.08
C ARG A 6 -10.59 17.27 -8.27
N GLY A 7 -11.15 16.30 -7.54
CA GLY A 7 -10.40 15.33 -6.78
C GLY A 7 -9.76 14.25 -7.67
N ARG A 8 -8.86 13.50 -7.06
CA ARG A 8 -8.12 12.42 -7.72
C ARG A 8 -8.34 11.10 -6.99
N VAL A 9 -8.72 10.07 -7.74
CA VAL A 9 -8.74 8.69 -7.26
C VAL A 9 -7.45 8.02 -7.71
N VAL A 10 -6.72 7.44 -6.78
CA VAL A 10 -5.48 6.74 -7.07
C VAL A 10 -5.70 5.24 -6.84
N VAL A 11 -5.46 4.45 -7.88
CA VAL A 11 -5.57 2.99 -7.84
C VAL A 11 -4.17 2.42 -7.66
N THR A 12 -3.93 1.76 -6.53
CA THR A 12 -2.60 1.25 -6.15
C THR A 12 -2.51 -0.26 -6.13
N ASN A 13 -3.64 -0.96 -6.06
CA ASN A 13 -3.65 -2.42 -5.94
C ASN A 13 -3.32 -3.09 -7.28
N ILE A 14 -2.64 -4.23 -7.19
CA ILE A 14 -2.48 -5.14 -8.32
C ILE A 14 -3.68 -6.09 -8.29
N HIS A 15 -4.56 -5.95 -9.27
CA HIS A 15 -5.74 -6.80 -9.40
C HIS A 15 -5.41 -8.09 -10.15
N PRO A 16 -6.20 -9.17 -9.94
CA PRO A 16 -6.08 -10.37 -10.76
C PRO A 16 -6.21 -10.04 -12.24
N ALA A 17 -5.45 -10.72 -13.10
CA ALA A 17 -5.44 -10.46 -14.53
C ALA A 17 -6.81 -10.58 -15.21
N MET A 18 -7.73 -11.31 -14.58
CA MET A 18 -9.10 -11.49 -15.09
C MET A 18 -10.03 -10.32 -14.76
N GLU A 19 -9.65 -9.47 -13.80
CA GLU A 19 -10.40 -8.26 -13.43
C GLU A 19 -9.90 -7.07 -14.24
N MET A 20 -10.35 -6.96 -15.48
CA MET A 20 -9.83 -5.99 -16.44
C MET A 20 -10.60 -4.67 -16.48
N SER A 21 -11.68 -4.54 -15.72
CA SER A 21 -12.56 -3.38 -15.82
C SER A 21 -13.17 -2.98 -14.48
N ALA A 22 -13.53 -1.71 -14.38
CA ALA A 22 -14.30 -1.17 -13.28
C ALA A 22 -15.37 -0.22 -13.82
N ASN A 23 -16.50 -0.14 -13.12
CA ASN A 23 -17.56 0.79 -13.48
C ASN A 23 -17.27 2.19 -12.94
N VAL A 24 -17.21 3.15 -13.86
CA VAL A 24 -16.99 4.57 -13.53
C VAL A 24 -18.08 5.39 -14.19
N SER A 25 -18.68 6.32 -13.43
CA SER A 25 -19.63 7.27 -14.01
C SER A 25 -18.88 8.32 -14.84
N LEU A 26 -18.96 8.21 -16.15
CA LEU A 26 -18.31 9.17 -17.05
C LEU A 26 -18.91 10.58 -16.92
N LEU A 27 -20.20 10.68 -16.64
CA LEU A 27 -20.84 11.98 -16.40
C LEU A 27 -20.26 12.68 -15.18
N ASP A 28 -20.16 11.98 -14.07
CA ASP A 28 -19.59 12.52 -12.83
C ASP A 28 -18.11 12.87 -12.99
N LEU A 29 -17.36 12.02 -13.69
CA LEU A 29 -15.95 12.26 -13.98
C LEU A 29 -15.75 13.56 -14.77
N THR A 30 -16.58 13.77 -15.80
CA THR A 30 -16.48 14.93 -16.69
C THR A 30 -16.98 16.20 -16.03
N LEU A 31 -18.21 16.19 -15.47
CA LEU A 31 -18.82 17.40 -14.90
C LEU A 31 -18.09 17.89 -13.66
N MET A 32 -17.50 17.00 -12.90
CA MET A 32 -16.77 17.35 -11.67
C MET A 32 -15.26 17.46 -11.87
N GLU A 33 -14.79 17.34 -13.09
CA GLU A 33 -13.35 17.44 -13.44
C GLU A 33 -12.49 16.49 -12.59
N LYS A 34 -12.97 15.30 -12.33
CA LYS A 34 -12.26 14.28 -11.52
C LYS A 34 -11.21 13.54 -12.32
N GLN A 35 -10.24 12.97 -11.63
CA GLN A 35 -9.19 12.17 -12.24
C GLN A 35 -9.15 10.77 -11.63
N VAL A 36 -8.85 9.77 -12.46
CA VAL A 36 -8.53 8.41 -12.02
C VAL A 36 -7.15 8.07 -12.54
N VAL A 37 -6.22 7.75 -11.67
CA VAL A 37 -4.84 7.46 -12.04
C VAL A 37 -4.37 6.17 -11.39
N GLY A 38 -3.53 5.42 -12.09
CA GLY A 38 -2.82 4.28 -11.53
C GLY A 38 -1.51 4.73 -10.87
N SER A 39 -1.10 4.00 -9.85
CA SER A 39 0.20 4.20 -9.22
C SER A 39 0.75 2.85 -8.79
N ILE A 40 2.01 2.58 -9.11
CA ILE A 40 2.71 1.42 -8.63
C ILE A 40 3.83 1.87 -7.69
N PHE A 41 3.96 1.22 -6.55
CA PHE A 41 4.94 1.56 -5.51
C PHE A 41 4.97 3.05 -5.16
N GLY A 42 3.78 3.68 -5.10
CA GLY A 42 3.64 5.10 -4.79
C GLY A 42 4.22 6.05 -5.84
N SER A 43 4.50 5.55 -7.06
CA SER A 43 5.17 6.29 -8.14
C SER A 43 6.54 6.86 -7.72
N GLY A 44 7.15 6.24 -6.73
CA GLY A 44 8.42 6.67 -6.16
C GLY A 44 9.64 6.07 -6.88
N ASN A 45 10.80 6.55 -6.47
CA ASN A 45 12.09 5.99 -6.88
C ASN A 45 12.74 5.29 -5.67
N PRO A 46 12.72 3.95 -5.58
CA PRO A 46 13.23 3.23 -4.41
C PRO A 46 14.69 3.55 -4.07
N ARG A 47 15.52 3.77 -5.08
CA ARG A 47 16.94 4.11 -4.86
C ARG A 47 17.14 5.46 -4.16
N ALA A 48 16.24 6.40 -4.39
CA ALA A 48 16.27 7.72 -3.74
C ALA A 48 15.45 7.74 -2.45
N ASP A 49 14.28 7.08 -2.46
CA ASP A 49 13.31 7.17 -1.37
C ASP A 49 13.70 6.32 -0.15
N ILE A 50 14.22 5.10 -0.36
CA ILE A 50 14.61 4.22 0.76
C ILE A 50 15.69 4.86 1.64
N PRO A 51 16.78 5.43 1.11
CA PRO A 51 17.74 6.13 1.95
C PRO A 51 17.15 7.31 2.73
N LYS A 52 16.20 8.05 2.14
CA LYS A 52 15.52 9.15 2.83
C LYS A 52 14.67 8.64 4.00
N LEU A 53 13.92 7.56 3.78
CA LEU A 53 13.10 6.94 4.82
C LEU A 53 13.95 6.39 5.95
N LEU A 54 15.10 5.78 5.65
CA LEU A 54 16.04 5.30 6.66
C LEU A 54 16.64 6.45 7.46
N SER A 55 16.94 7.58 6.84
CA SER A 55 17.41 8.77 7.55
C SER A 55 16.36 9.29 8.53
N LEU A 56 15.09 9.38 8.09
CA LEU A 56 13.98 9.79 8.95
C LEU A 56 13.79 8.82 10.13
N TYR A 57 13.93 7.53 9.88
CA TYR A 57 13.86 6.52 10.93
C TYR A 57 14.99 6.68 11.96
N ARG A 58 16.23 6.88 11.52
CA ARG A 58 17.39 7.10 12.41
C ARG A 58 17.26 8.36 13.24
N GLU A 59 16.62 9.40 12.70
CA GLU A 59 16.36 10.67 13.39
C GLU A 59 15.15 10.62 14.32
N GLY A 60 14.46 9.50 14.38
CA GLY A 60 13.26 9.32 15.21
C GLY A 60 12.01 10.00 14.67
N GLN A 61 12.00 10.45 13.41
CA GLN A 61 10.87 11.11 12.77
C GLN A 61 9.92 10.13 12.08
N LEU A 62 10.34 8.88 11.86
CA LEU A 62 9.55 7.83 11.24
C LEU A 62 9.56 6.60 12.12
N ASP A 63 8.40 6.20 12.60
CA ASP A 63 8.22 5.01 13.41
C ASP A 63 8.01 3.78 12.54
N LEU A 64 9.09 3.09 12.18
CA LEU A 64 9.02 1.80 11.47
C LEU A 64 8.83 0.63 12.44
N ASP A 65 9.37 0.72 13.64
CA ASP A 65 9.27 -0.36 14.62
C ASP A 65 7.82 -0.60 15.04
N GLY A 66 7.03 0.45 15.17
CA GLY A 66 5.61 0.35 15.48
C GLY A 66 4.77 -0.29 14.39
N LEU A 67 5.25 -0.33 13.15
CA LEU A 67 4.58 -1.01 12.04
C LEU A 67 4.81 -2.51 12.03
N VAL A 68 5.92 -2.99 12.61
CA VAL A 68 6.21 -4.41 12.75
C VAL A 68 5.43 -4.94 13.95
N THR A 69 4.34 -5.65 13.66
CA THR A 69 3.41 -6.08 14.70
C THR A 69 3.62 -7.52 15.17
N LYS A 70 4.31 -8.32 14.35
CA LYS A 70 4.63 -9.71 14.72
C LYS A 70 5.86 -10.21 13.97
N GLU A 71 6.68 -10.97 14.67
CA GLU A 71 7.83 -11.67 14.12
C GLU A 71 7.51 -13.17 13.99
N TYR A 72 8.04 -13.79 12.95
CA TYR A 72 7.88 -15.22 12.67
C TYR A 72 9.23 -15.85 12.40
N SER A 73 9.37 -17.14 12.76
CA SER A 73 10.46 -17.96 12.25
C SER A 73 10.12 -18.47 10.85
N LEU A 74 11.09 -19.07 10.17
CA LEU A 74 10.84 -19.69 8.86
C LEU A 74 9.77 -20.78 8.93
N ASP A 75 9.76 -21.58 9.99
CA ASP A 75 8.74 -22.61 10.19
C ASP A 75 7.33 -22.05 10.38
N GLY A 76 7.23 -20.81 10.82
CA GLY A 76 5.96 -20.09 11.02
C GLY A 76 5.44 -19.33 9.80
N VAL A 77 6.00 -19.53 8.61
CA VAL A 77 5.63 -18.78 7.40
C VAL A 77 4.15 -18.92 7.05
N ASN A 78 3.57 -20.08 7.20
CA ASN A 78 2.15 -20.33 6.92
C ASN A 78 1.24 -19.57 7.90
N ASP A 79 1.63 -19.54 9.18
CA ASP A 79 0.91 -18.75 10.19
C ASP A 79 0.94 -17.26 9.85
N GLY A 80 2.08 -16.78 9.34
CA GLY A 80 2.22 -15.41 8.86
C GLY A 80 1.26 -15.07 7.73
N TYR A 81 1.12 -15.94 6.74
CA TYR A 81 0.16 -15.76 5.66
C TYR A 81 -1.29 -15.82 6.13
N ASP A 82 -1.60 -16.73 7.06
CA ASP A 82 -2.95 -16.81 7.63
C ASP A 82 -3.32 -15.55 8.42
N ASP A 83 -2.39 -15.04 9.21
CA ASP A 83 -2.57 -13.78 9.95
C ASP A 83 -2.76 -12.59 8.99
N MET A 84 -2.02 -12.56 7.89
CA MET A 84 -2.17 -11.53 6.86
C MET A 84 -3.56 -11.59 6.21
N ARG A 85 -4.03 -12.78 5.84
CA ARG A 85 -5.36 -12.95 5.23
C ARG A 85 -6.49 -12.57 6.16
N SER A 86 -6.34 -12.81 7.46
CA SER A 86 -7.35 -12.49 8.47
C SER A 86 -7.24 -11.05 9.02
N GLY A 87 -6.27 -10.27 8.53
CA GLY A 87 -6.10 -8.87 8.94
C GLY A 87 -5.56 -8.68 10.35
N LYS A 88 -4.89 -9.68 10.92
CA LYS A 88 -4.35 -9.62 12.29
C LYS A 88 -3.08 -8.78 12.41
N ASN A 89 -2.35 -8.61 11.31
CA ASN A 89 -1.07 -7.88 11.29
C ASN A 89 -1.14 -6.62 10.45
N ILE A 90 -0.40 -5.61 10.86
CA ILE A 90 -0.04 -4.48 9.99
C ILE A 90 1.16 -4.91 9.13
N ARG A 91 2.22 -5.38 9.78
CA ARG A 91 3.41 -5.90 9.12
C ARG A 91 3.97 -7.09 9.90
N GLY A 92 3.92 -8.26 9.28
CA GLY A 92 4.61 -9.45 9.78
C GLY A 92 6.00 -9.55 9.17
N VAL A 93 7.00 -9.90 9.95
CA VAL A 93 8.39 -10.02 9.52
C VAL A 93 8.92 -11.40 9.89
N MET A 94 9.60 -12.06 8.95
CA MET A 94 10.32 -13.29 9.25
C MET A 94 11.74 -12.96 9.69
N VAL A 95 12.14 -13.49 10.82
CA VAL A 95 13.47 -13.32 11.39
C VAL A 95 14.23 -14.62 11.29
N TYR A 96 15.40 -14.57 10.70
CA TYR A 96 16.30 -15.70 10.54
C TYR A 96 17.38 -15.69 11.63
N GLY A 97 17.73 -16.86 12.09
CA GLY A 97 18.76 -17.05 13.11
C GLY A 97 18.30 -17.79 14.34
#